data_53a4ff1d1a1effd40968757dea2ec251
#
_entry.id   53a4ff1d1a1effd40968757dea2ec251
#
_cell.length_a   1.000
_cell.length_b   1.000
_cell.length_c   1.000
_cell.angle_alpha   90.00
_cell.angle_beta   90.00
_cell.angle_gamma   90.00
#
_symmetry.space_group_name_H-M   'P 1'
#
loop_
_entity.id
_entity.type
_entity.pdbx_description
1 polymer ?
#
loop_
_entity_poly.entity_id
_entity_poly.type
_entity_poly.pdbx_seq_one_letter_code
_entity_poly.pdbx_strand_id
1 'polypeptide(L)'
;MAGKRRRSSKNKEKKEKGIPYFDYNLLFIVIFLLCFGLVMLYSSSAYTSAIKNHDSMHYLKLQIRNIVLGLIPMVFLAKVDYRYWKKLGFFAYIVSLILCVLVFVPKIGSSSHGSSRWIGIGPIQFQPSEVAKIAVILFMAMIIDKIPKQFDKFLSLVKVLAMLIPLIIVVAISNLSTAVIIIGISVCMSFVASPKYLQFIIVAVAVVVFAVAFVMLAGYRSTRIEAWLHPETAGTDAVFQTMMGLYAIGSGGLFGKGLGESLQKLGNVPESQNDMIFTIICEELGLFGAICLILLFILLIWRMMVIANNARDLYGSLLVIGVMSHIAIQVILNIAVVTNSLPNTGVILPFISYGGTSIIFLMAEIGLVLSVSRGIRLENV
;
A
#
# COMPACT_ATOMS: atom_id res chain seq x y z
N MET A 1 9.93 -43.27 36.72
CA MET A 1 9.58 -42.59 35.44
C MET A 1 9.03 -41.16 35.57
N ALA A 2 8.62 -40.70 36.72
CA ALA A 2 8.07 -39.32 36.92
C ALA A 2 9.11 -38.18 36.87
N GLY A 3 10.39 -38.45 37.17
CA GLY A 3 11.43 -37.42 37.18
C GLY A 3 11.90 -36.94 35.79
N LYS A 4 11.78 -37.77 34.76
CA LYS A 4 12.15 -37.40 33.38
C LYS A 4 11.13 -36.48 32.69
N ARG A 5 9.84 -36.59 33.01
CA ARG A 5 8.79 -35.72 32.47
C ARG A 5 8.84 -34.30 33.04
N ARG A 6 9.18 -34.12 34.32
CA ARG A 6 9.32 -32.79 34.93
C ARG A 6 10.56 -32.01 34.45
N ARG A 7 11.68 -32.69 34.13
CA ARG A 7 12.85 -32.04 33.52
C ARG A 7 12.60 -31.58 32.07
N SER A 8 11.82 -32.34 31.27
CA SER A 8 11.44 -31.96 29.91
C SER A 8 10.51 -30.73 29.88
N SER A 9 9.59 -30.63 30.83
CA SER A 9 8.71 -29.46 30.98
C SER A 9 9.48 -28.19 31.38
N LYS A 10 10.37 -28.29 32.38
CA LYS A 10 11.22 -27.16 32.79
C LYS A 10 12.23 -26.72 31.72
N ASN A 11 12.73 -27.63 30.88
CA ASN A 11 13.57 -27.27 29.74
C ASN A 11 12.78 -26.62 28.60
N LYS A 12 11.50 -26.92 28.42
CA LYS A 12 10.65 -26.23 27.48
C LYS A 12 10.34 -24.79 27.96
N GLU A 13 10.09 -24.59 29.27
CA GLU A 13 9.90 -23.27 29.85
C GLU A 13 11.18 -22.41 29.85
N LYS A 14 12.36 -23.02 29.99
CA LYS A 14 13.64 -22.28 29.88
C LYS A 14 13.99 -21.82 28.47
N LYS A 15 13.48 -22.49 27.41
CA LYS A 15 13.67 -22.07 26.01
C LYS A 15 12.82 -20.85 25.62
N GLU A 16 11.90 -20.41 26.46
CA GLU A 16 11.01 -19.28 26.17
C GLU A 16 11.45 -17.93 26.75
N LYS A 17 12.62 -17.81 27.35
CA LYS A 17 13.09 -16.57 28.03
C LYS A 17 14.02 -15.69 27.17
N GLY A 18 13.77 -15.57 25.89
CA GLY A 18 14.42 -14.52 25.07
C GLY A 18 13.76 -13.15 25.35
N ILE A 19 14.55 -12.06 25.33
CA ILE A 19 14.02 -10.69 25.42
C ILE A 19 13.16 -10.43 24.19
N PRO A 20 11.90 -9.94 24.34
CA PRO A 20 11.07 -9.58 23.21
C PRO A 20 11.75 -8.46 22.42
N TYR A 21 11.92 -8.66 21.13
CA TYR A 21 12.51 -7.65 20.25
C TYR A 21 11.42 -6.72 19.74
N PHE A 22 11.67 -5.41 19.80
CA PHE A 22 10.81 -4.41 19.17
C PHE A 22 11.62 -3.62 18.17
N ASP A 23 11.13 -3.54 16.93
CA ASP A 23 11.87 -2.89 15.85
C ASP A 23 11.69 -1.36 15.85
N TYR A 24 12.52 -0.68 16.64
CA TYR A 24 12.56 0.78 16.69
C TYR A 24 13.06 1.39 15.37
N ASN A 25 13.91 0.68 14.60
CA ASN A 25 14.41 1.19 13.32
C ASN A 25 13.27 1.31 12.31
N LEU A 26 12.38 0.30 12.24
CA LEU A 26 11.18 0.38 11.40
C LEU A 26 10.31 1.58 11.79
N LEU A 27 10.06 1.74 13.09
CA LEU A 27 9.25 2.85 13.60
C LEU A 27 9.88 4.20 13.25
N PHE A 28 11.20 4.34 13.42
CA PHE A 28 11.92 5.57 13.09
C PHE A 28 11.81 5.92 11.60
N ILE A 29 11.99 4.94 10.69
CA ILE A 29 11.87 5.16 9.24
C ILE A 29 10.45 5.62 8.89
N VAL A 30 9.41 5.01 9.48
CA VAL A 30 8.01 5.40 9.24
C VAL A 30 7.74 6.81 9.75
N ILE A 31 8.20 7.16 10.95
CA ILE A 31 8.04 8.53 11.50
C ILE A 31 8.75 9.53 10.61
N PHE A 32 9.96 9.22 10.14
CA PHE A 32 10.71 10.11 9.25
C PHE A 32 9.97 10.33 7.92
N LEU A 33 9.44 9.25 7.30
CA LEU A 33 8.62 9.35 6.09
C LEU A 33 7.36 10.19 6.31
N LEU A 34 6.69 10.04 7.45
CA LEU A 34 5.51 10.84 7.79
C LEU A 34 5.85 12.32 7.96
N CYS A 35 6.94 12.64 8.67
CA CYS A 35 7.38 14.03 8.86
C CYS A 35 7.81 14.67 7.53
N PHE A 36 8.59 13.95 6.72
CA PHE A 36 8.96 14.39 5.38
C PHE A 36 7.72 14.59 4.49
N GLY A 37 6.78 13.63 4.55
CA GLY A 37 5.51 13.71 3.83
C GLY A 37 4.68 14.94 4.21
N LEU A 38 4.61 15.32 5.49
CA LEU A 38 3.91 16.53 5.94
C LEU A 38 4.55 17.81 5.39
N VAL A 39 5.89 17.87 5.36
CA VAL A 39 6.60 19.02 4.78
C VAL A 39 6.31 19.15 3.28
N MET A 40 6.45 18.05 2.53
CA MET A 40 6.19 18.05 1.09
C MET A 40 4.72 18.25 0.74
N LEU A 41 3.81 17.71 1.57
CA LEU A 41 2.38 17.96 1.44
C LEU A 41 2.04 19.44 1.60
N TYR A 42 2.58 20.09 2.61
CA TYR A 42 2.37 21.53 2.80
C TYR A 42 2.92 22.30 1.59
N SER A 43 4.14 22.01 1.16
CA SER A 43 4.73 22.66 0.00
C SER A 43 3.88 22.50 -1.26
N SER A 44 3.43 21.27 -1.57
CA SER A 44 2.68 20.98 -2.80
C SER A 44 1.23 21.49 -2.78
N SER A 45 0.61 21.64 -1.60
CA SER A 45 -0.82 21.94 -1.48
C SER A 45 -1.16 23.36 -1.06
N ALA A 46 -0.21 24.12 -0.49
CA ALA A 46 -0.50 25.42 0.14
C ALA A 46 -1.18 26.41 -0.81
N TYR A 47 -0.72 26.54 -2.05
CA TYR A 47 -1.30 27.42 -3.04
C TYR A 47 -2.71 27.00 -3.44
N THR A 48 -2.89 25.75 -3.87
CA THR A 48 -4.18 25.21 -4.30
C THR A 48 -5.20 25.24 -3.15
N SER A 49 -4.75 24.99 -1.94
CA SER A 49 -5.57 25.01 -0.72
C SER A 49 -6.02 26.44 -0.36
N ALA A 50 -5.13 27.42 -0.49
CA ALA A 50 -5.48 28.83 -0.28
C ALA A 50 -6.58 29.31 -1.24
N ILE A 51 -6.52 28.89 -2.51
CA ILE A 51 -7.53 29.27 -3.53
C ILE A 51 -8.85 28.53 -3.30
N LYS A 52 -8.81 27.20 -3.13
CA LYS A 52 -10.03 26.37 -3.05
C LYS A 52 -10.73 26.43 -1.69
N ASN A 53 -9.97 26.49 -0.61
CA ASN A 53 -10.47 26.35 0.76
C ASN A 53 -10.28 27.60 1.61
N HIS A 54 -9.71 28.69 1.06
CA HIS A 54 -9.35 29.91 1.78
C HIS A 54 -8.45 29.68 3.01
N ASP A 55 -7.75 28.53 3.05
CA ASP A 55 -6.82 28.14 4.12
C ASP A 55 -5.67 27.34 3.52
N SER A 56 -4.47 27.92 3.49
CA SER A 56 -3.27 27.28 2.94
C SER A 56 -2.86 26.00 3.69
N MET A 57 -3.30 25.84 4.95
CA MET A 57 -3.00 24.70 5.80
C MET A 57 -4.10 23.63 5.81
N HIS A 58 -5.15 23.77 5.01
CA HIS A 58 -6.30 22.86 5.06
C HIS A 58 -5.89 21.38 4.91
N TYR A 59 -5.18 21.00 3.84
CA TYR A 59 -4.74 19.62 3.63
C TYR A 59 -3.76 19.15 4.68
N LEU A 60 -2.86 20.02 5.16
CA LEU A 60 -1.92 19.70 6.24
C LEU A 60 -2.66 19.37 7.54
N LYS A 61 -3.63 20.20 7.95
CA LYS A 61 -4.46 19.96 9.15
C LYS A 61 -5.21 18.63 9.07
N LEU A 62 -5.79 18.33 7.89
CA LEU A 62 -6.49 17.06 7.66
C LEU A 62 -5.55 15.87 7.74
N GLN A 63 -4.35 15.97 7.16
CA GLN A 63 -3.36 14.88 7.19
C GLN A 63 -2.83 14.63 8.61
N ILE A 64 -2.51 15.69 9.36
CA ILE A 64 -2.12 15.57 10.78
C ILE A 64 -3.24 14.90 11.58
N ARG A 65 -4.48 15.32 11.42
CA ARG A 65 -5.64 14.68 12.06
C ARG A 65 -5.69 13.18 11.75
N ASN A 66 -5.53 12.82 10.48
CA ASN A 66 -5.60 11.43 10.03
C ASN A 66 -4.41 10.61 10.54
N ILE A 67 -3.21 11.20 10.65
CA ILE A 67 -2.04 10.56 11.27
C ILE A 67 -2.31 10.30 12.76
N VAL A 68 -2.82 11.29 13.50
CA VAL A 68 -3.17 11.13 14.92
C VAL A 68 -4.23 10.03 15.10
N LEU A 69 -5.26 10.01 14.26
CA LEU A 69 -6.24 8.93 14.25
C LEU A 69 -5.63 7.57 13.90
N GLY A 70 -4.66 7.53 12.98
CA GLY A 70 -3.94 6.32 12.57
C GLY A 70 -2.99 5.78 13.63
N LEU A 71 -2.50 6.62 14.56
CA LEU A 71 -1.72 6.15 15.70
C LEU A 71 -2.51 5.19 16.59
N ILE A 72 -3.83 5.39 16.71
CA ILE A 72 -4.69 4.53 17.54
C ILE A 72 -4.64 3.08 17.08
N PRO A 73 -5.04 2.74 15.82
CA PRO A 73 -4.96 1.37 15.34
C PRO A 73 -3.52 0.87 15.26
N MET A 74 -2.53 1.70 14.93
CA MET A 74 -1.12 1.29 14.89
C MET A 74 -0.65 0.80 16.26
N VAL A 75 -0.86 1.57 17.32
CA VAL A 75 -0.45 1.21 18.69
C VAL A 75 -1.27 0.04 19.22
N PHE A 76 -2.57 0.00 18.94
CA PHE A 76 -3.42 -1.11 19.32
C PHE A 76 -2.95 -2.43 18.69
N LEU A 77 -2.76 -2.45 17.37
CA LEU A 77 -2.31 -3.64 16.64
C LEU A 77 -0.88 -4.05 17.04
N ALA A 78 0.01 -3.10 17.31
CA ALA A 78 1.36 -3.39 17.79
C ALA A 78 1.38 -4.01 19.19
N LYS A 79 0.37 -3.74 20.03
CA LYS A 79 0.26 -4.32 21.40
C LYS A 79 -0.42 -5.69 21.40
N VAL A 80 -1.36 -5.94 20.49
CA VAL A 80 -2.09 -7.21 20.38
C VAL A 80 -1.22 -8.24 19.66
N ASP A 81 -1.18 -9.48 20.14
CA ASP A 81 -0.47 -10.56 19.44
C ASP A 81 -1.08 -10.81 18.06
N TYR A 82 -0.26 -10.72 17.00
CA TYR A 82 -0.69 -10.90 15.61
C TYR A 82 -1.41 -12.23 15.35
N ARG A 83 -1.19 -13.26 16.17
CA ARG A 83 -1.82 -14.59 16.05
C ARG A 83 -3.33 -14.56 16.25
N TYR A 84 -3.86 -13.60 17.00
CA TYR A 84 -5.30 -13.45 17.15
C TYR A 84 -5.97 -13.12 15.81
N TRP A 85 -5.31 -12.35 14.94
CA TRP A 85 -5.83 -11.97 13.63
C TRP A 85 -5.97 -13.13 12.65
N LYS A 86 -5.22 -14.23 12.87
CA LYS A 86 -5.35 -15.46 12.06
C LYS A 86 -6.77 -16.02 12.08
N LYS A 87 -7.42 -15.98 13.23
CA LYS A 87 -8.81 -16.48 13.37
C LYS A 87 -9.81 -15.57 12.64
N LEU A 88 -9.50 -14.31 12.49
CA LEU A 88 -10.36 -13.29 11.87
C LEU A 88 -10.13 -13.14 10.36
N GLY A 89 -9.11 -13.77 9.78
CA GLY A 89 -8.74 -13.58 8.37
C GLY A 89 -9.89 -13.85 7.40
N PHE A 90 -10.64 -14.95 7.58
CA PHE A 90 -11.81 -15.25 6.73
C PHE A 90 -12.95 -14.25 6.95
N PHE A 91 -13.22 -13.89 8.20
CA PHE A 91 -14.25 -12.91 8.53
C PHE A 91 -13.91 -11.53 7.96
N ALA A 92 -12.65 -11.08 8.09
CA ALA A 92 -12.17 -9.83 7.51
C ALA A 92 -12.34 -9.80 5.98
N TYR A 93 -12.06 -10.92 5.30
CA TYR A 93 -12.29 -11.05 3.86
C TYR A 93 -13.77 -10.87 3.49
N ILE A 94 -14.70 -11.55 4.17
CA ILE A 94 -16.13 -11.41 3.89
C ILE A 94 -16.63 -10.00 4.17
N VAL A 95 -16.23 -9.41 5.30
CA VAL A 95 -16.60 -8.02 5.65
C VAL A 95 -16.08 -7.05 4.58
N SER A 96 -14.84 -7.22 4.13
CA SER A 96 -14.26 -6.35 3.09
C SER A 96 -14.99 -6.48 1.75
N LEU A 97 -15.41 -7.70 1.38
CA LEU A 97 -16.21 -7.95 0.18
C LEU A 97 -17.55 -7.23 0.26
N ILE A 98 -18.25 -7.36 1.40
CA ILE A 98 -19.53 -6.68 1.63
C ILE A 98 -19.35 -5.16 1.55
N LEU A 99 -18.33 -4.61 2.21
CA LEU A 99 -18.03 -3.17 2.17
C LEU A 99 -17.74 -2.68 0.75
N CYS A 100 -16.98 -3.44 -0.04
CA CYS A 100 -16.70 -3.09 -1.44
C CYS A 100 -17.97 -3.13 -2.32
N VAL A 101 -18.90 -4.05 -2.06
CA VAL A 101 -20.20 -4.11 -2.76
C VAL A 101 -21.09 -2.93 -2.36
N LEU A 102 -21.08 -2.53 -1.08
CA LEU A 102 -21.89 -1.41 -0.57
C LEU A 102 -21.56 -0.07 -1.24
N VAL A 103 -20.38 0.08 -1.82
CA VAL A 103 -20.00 1.28 -2.61
C VAL A 103 -20.95 1.52 -3.79
N PHE A 104 -21.54 0.48 -4.35
CA PHE A 104 -22.44 0.59 -5.50
C PHE A 104 -23.91 0.86 -5.10
N VAL A 105 -24.22 0.83 -3.80
CA VAL A 105 -25.58 1.10 -3.31
C VAL A 105 -25.83 2.62 -3.33
N PRO A 106 -26.89 3.08 -4.03
CA PRO A 106 -27.28 4.48 -4.02
C PRO A 106 -27.48 4.99 -2.57
N LYS A 107 -27.06 6.24 -2.30
CA LYS A 107 -27.09 6.92 -0.98
C LYS A 107 -25.99 6.50 0.02
N ILE A 108 -25.29 5.38 -0.15
CA ILE A 108 -24.18 4.96 0.69
C ILE A 108 -22.86 5.28 0.00
N GLY A 109 -22.75 4.94 -1.29
CA GLY A 109 -21.60 5.24 -2.11
C GLY A 109 -21.56 6.71 -2.54
N SER A 110 -20.38 7.32 -2.40
CA SER A 110 -20.07 8.66 -2.93
C SER A 110 -19.17 8.51 -4.15
N SER A 111 -19.54 9.20 -5.24
CA SER A 111 -18.74 9.22 -6.47
C SER A 111 -17.82 10.42 -6.49
N SER A 112 -16.56 10.18 -6.80
CA SER A 112 -15.58 11.21 -7.11
C SER A 112 -14.94 10.88 -8.45
N HIS A 113 -14.82 11.89 -9.34
CA HIS A 113 -14.22 11.74 -10.67
C HIS A 113 -14.85 10.60 -11.51
N GLY A 114 -16.19 10.48 -11.47
CA GLY A 114 -16.94 9.53 -12.33
C GLY A 114 -16.93 8.07 -11.88
N SER A 115 -16.38 7.74 -10.69
CA SER A 115 -16.46 6.40 -10.14
C SER A 115 -16.81 6.40 -8.64
N SER A 116 -17.69 5.47 -8.24
CA SER A 116 -18.06 5.27 -6.84
C SER A 116 -16.96 4.51 -6.13
N ARG A 117 -16.24 5.16 -5.22
CA ARG A 117 -15.07 4.59 -4.52
C ARG A 117 -15.12 4.75 -3.01
N TRP A 118 -15.95 5.66 -2.52
CA TRP A 118 -15.96 6.09 -1.13
C TRP A 118 -17.30 5.75 -0.48
N ILE A 119 -17.25 5.37 0.78
CA ILE A 119 -18.44 5.29 1.64
C ILE A 119 -18.38 6.45 2.61
N GLY A 120 -19.46 7.24 2.64
CA GLY A 120 -19.62 8.35 3.58
C GLY A 120 -20.50 7.92 4.78
N ILE A 121 -19.98 8.01 5.99
CA ILE A 121 -20.75 7.86 7.23
C ILE A 121 -20.64 9.19 7.97
N GLY A 122 -21.61 10.06 7.77
CA GLY A 122 -21.58 11.44 8.30
C GLY A 122 -20.39 12.24 7.73
N PRO A 123 -19.57 12.88 8.57
CA PRO A 123 -18.42 13.67 8.12
C PRO A 123 -17.19 12.84 7.73
N ILE A 124 -17.24 11.51 7.93
CA ILE A 124 -16.10 10.61 7.67
C ILE A 124 -16.35 9.89 6.35
N GLN A 125 -15.41 10.03 5.43
CA GLN A 125 -15.37 9.24 4.20
C GLN A 125 -14.19 8.29 4.26
N PHE A 126 -14.42 7.02 3.94
CA PHE A 126 -13.36 6.03 3.82
C PHE A 126 -13.51 5.20 2.56
N GLN A 127 -12.42 4.67 2.08
CA GLN A 127 -12.38 3.84 0.87
C GLN A 127 -12.37 2.37 1.27
N PRO A 128 -13.42 1.57 1.00
CA PRO A 128 -13.48 0.16 1.37
C PRO A 128 -12.36 -0.70 0.81
N SER A 129 -11.82 -0.36 -0.33
CA SER A 129 -10.69 -1.09 -0.91
C SER A 129 -9.39 -0.97 -0.09
N GLU A 130 -9.26 0.03 0.79
CA GLU A 130 -8.15 0.08 1.76
C GLU A 130 -8.29 -1.03 2.81
N VAL A 131 -9.52 -1.27 3.29
CA VAL A 131 -9.83 -2.40 4.17
C VAL A 131 -9.58 -3.73 3.45
N ALA A 132 -9.95 -3.81 2.16
CA ALA A 132 -9.78 -5.02 1.36
C ALA A 132 -8.31 -5.44 1.24
N LYS A 133 -7.36 -4.51 1.12
CA LYS A 133 -5.92 -4.83 1.08
C LYS A 133 -5.46 -5.53 2.36
N ILE A 134 -5.80 -4.98 3.53
CA ILE A 134 -5.48 -5.60 4.82
C ILE A 134 -6.17 -6.96 4.96
N ALA A 135 -7.46 -7.04 4.60
CA ALA A 135 -8.22 -8.27 4.68
C ALA A 135 -7.64 -9.39 3.82
N VAL A 136 -7.15 -9.06 2.60
CA VAL A 136 -6.47 -10.02 1.72
C VAL A 136 -5.16 -10.49 2.33
N ILE A 137 -4.37 -9.60 2.93
CA ILE A 137 -3.12 -9.97 3.61
C ILE A 137 -3.40 -10.98 4.73
N LEU A 138 -4.37 -10.68 5.61
CA LEU A 138 -4.77 -11.57 6.71
C LEU A 138 -5.30 -12.92 6.20
N PHE A 139 -6.15 -12.90 5.17
CA PHE A 139 -6.77 -14.08 4.59
C PHE A 139 -5.75 -14.98 3.89
N MET A 140 -4.87 -14.40 3.05
CA MET A 140 -3.83 -15.14 2.34
C MET A 140 -2.83 -15.75 3.32
N ALA A 141 -2.36 -14.99 4.31
CA ALA A 141 -1.47 -15.51 5.34
C ALA A 141 -2.11 -16.67 6.10
N MET A 142 -3.41 -16.59 6.43
CA MET A 142 -4.13 -17.66 7.11
C MET A 142 -4.24 -18.93 6.25
N ILE A 143 -4.59 -18.79 4.97
CA ILE A 143 -4.75 -19.96 4.08
C ILE A 143 -3.42 -20.63 3.83
N ILE A 144 -2.39 -19.87 3.46
CA ILE A 144 -1.06 -20.41 3.15
C ILE A 144 -0.50 -21.15 4.38
N ASP A 145 -0.65 -20.58 5.58
CA ASP A 145 -0.17 -21.22 6.80
C ASP A 145 -0.96 -22.49 7.17
N LYS A 146 -2.22 -22.64 6.73
CA LYS A 146 -3.00 -23.87 6.91
C LYS A 146 -2.56 -25.01 5.98
N ILE A 147 -2.09 -24.70 4.77
CA ILE A 147 -1.80 -25.68 3.72
C ILE A 147 -0.38 -25.54 3.12
N PRO A 148 0.68 -25.32 3.90
CA PRO A 148 1.99 -24.93 3.39
C PRO A 148 2.58 -25.94 2.39
N LYS A 149 2.45 -27.25 2.65
CA LYS A 149 2.95 -28.32 1.77
C LYS A 149 2.16 -28.49 0.47
N GLN A 150 0.93 -27.98 0.39
CA GLN A 150 0.10 -28.11 -0.82
C GLN A 150 0.33 -26.95 -1.80
N PHE A 151 0.97 -25.88 -1.37
CA PHE A 151 1.28 -24.73 -2.21
C PHE A 151 2.28 -25.04 -3.34
N ASP A 152 2.97 -26.16 -3.27
CA ASP A 152 3.83 -26.68 -4.35
C ASP A 152 3.04 -27.16 -5.58
N LYS A 153 1.72 -27.40 -5.43
CA LYS A 153 0.87 -27.83 -6.53
C LYS A 153 0.21 -26.63 -7.19
N PHE A 154 0.38 -26.51 -8.51
CA PHE A 154 -0.22 -25.43 -9.31
C PHE A 154 -1.74 -25.29 -9.06
N LEU A 155 -2.46 -26.42 -8.99
CA LEU A 155 -3.90 -26.42 -8.74
C LEU A 155 -4.27 -25.78 -7.39
N SER A 156 -3.44 -25.94 -6.36
CA SER A 156 -3.68 -25.32 -5.04
C SER A 156 -3.45 -23.81 -5.09
N LEU A 157 -2.42 -23.36 -5.80
CA LEU A 157 -2.18 -21.94 -6.06
C LEU A 157 -3.38 -21.31 -6.78
N VAL A 158 -3.84 -21.95 -7.87
CA VAL A 158 -4.99 -21.45 -8.65
C VAL A 158 -6.26 -21.41 -7.80
N LYS A 159 -6.52 -22.44 -6.98
CA LYS A 159 -7.70 -22.45 -6.09
C LYS A 159 -7.67 -21.29 -5.07
N VAL A 160 -6.52 -21.00 -4.48
CA VAL A 160 -6.40 -19.92 -3.50
C VAL A 160 -6.57 -18.55 -4.18
N LEU A 161 -5.93 -18.35 -5.34
CA LEU A 161 -6.10 -17.11 -6.11
C LEU A 161 -7.55 -16.96 -6.62
N ALA A 162 -8.20 -18.07 -7.00
CA ALA A 162 -9.60 -18.06 -7.41
C ALA A 162 -10.56 -17.62 -6.30
N MET A 163 -10.25 -17.89 -5.02
CA MET A 163 -11.05 -17.40 -3.90
C MET A 163 -11.03 -15.87 -3.79
N LEU A 164 -10.03 -15.20 -4.34
CA LEU A 164 -9.94 -13.74 -4.34
C LEU A 164 -10.66 -13.08 -5.53
N ILE A 165 -11.02 -13.85 -6.58
CA ILE A 165 -11.64 -13.34 -7.80
C ILE A 165 -12.89 -12.48 -7.51
N PRO A 166 -13.85 -12.88 -6.64
CA PRO A 166 -15.02 -12.06 -6.36
C PRO A 166 -14.65 -10.67 -5.83
N LEU A 167 -13.71 -10.59 -4.90
CA LEU A 167 -13.25 -9.33 -4.34
C LEU A 167 -12.49 -8.50 -5.39
N ILE A 168 -11.60 -9.13 -6.17
CA ILE A 168 -10.83 -8.47 -7.22
C ILE A 168 -11.77 -7.87 -8.27
N ILE A 169 -12.80 -8.56 -8.70
CA ILE A 169 -13.77 -8.06 -9.69
C ILE A 169 -14.51 -6.84 -9.12
N VAL A 170 -15.06 -6.94 -7.92
CA VAL A 170 -15.79 -5.85 -7.27
C VAL A 170 -14.90 -4.60 -7.12
N VAL A 171 -13.66 -4.78 -6.66
CA VAL A 171 -12.68 -3.69 -6.54
C VAL A 171 -12.28 -3.16 -7.92
N ALA A 172 -12.08 -4.01 -8.93
CA ALA A 172 -11.68 -3.60 -10.28
C ALA A 172 -12.73 -2.71 -10.97
N ILE A 173 -14.01 -2.94 -10.73
CA ILE A 173 -15.09 -2.09 -11.25
C ILE A 173 -14.98 -0.67 -10.68
N SER A 174 -14.69 -0.51 -9.39
CA SER A 174 -14.57 0.78 -8.72
C SER A 174 -13.18 1.41 -8.86
N ASN A 175 -12.11 0.62 -8.74
CA ASN A 175 -10.72 1.07 -8.77
C ASN A 175 -9.77 -0.05 -9.29
N LEU A 176 -9.49 0.01 -10.59
CA LEU A 176 -8.60 -0.97 -11.24
C LEU A 176 -7.20 -0.99 -10.60
N SER A 177 -6.65 0.17 -10.26
CA SER A 177 -5.31 0.28 -9.70
C SER A 177 -5.19 -0.47 -8.38
N THR A 178 -6.20 -0.34 -7.51
CA THR A 178 -6.25 -1.07 -6.25
C THR A 178 -6.42 -2.57 -6.48
N ALA A 179 -7.19 -2.98 -7.50
CA ALA A 179 -7.30 -4.40 -7.86
C ALA A 179 -5.95 -4.98 -8.30
N VAL A 180 -5.16 -4.24 -9.09
CA VAL A 180 -3.78 -4.62 -9.47
C VAL A 180 -2.89 -4.76 -8.24
N ILE A 181 -2.99 -3.84 -7.27
CA ILE A 181 -2.24 -3.94 -6.00
C ILE A 181 -2.65 -5.21 -5.24
N ILE A 182 -3.94 -5.51 -5.11
CA ILE A 182 -4.44 -6.72 -4.43
C ILE A 182 -3.92 -8.00 -5.12
N ILE A 183 -3.95 -8.05 -6.44
CA ILE A 183 -3.39 -9.16 -7.23
C ILE A 183 -1.89 -9.28 -6.95
N GLY A 184 -1.16 -8.17 -7.01
CA GLY A 184 0.28 -8.13 -6.75
C GLY A 184 0.65 -8.63 -5.35
N ILE A 185 -0.06 -8.18 -4.29
CA ILE A 185 0.11 -8.67 -2.92
C ILE A 185 -0.08 -10.20 -2.88
N SER A 186 -1.16 -10.69 -3.48
CA SER A 186 -1.52 -12.10 -3.46
C SER A 186 -0.50 -12.98 -4.18
N VAL A 187 0.02 -12.51 -5.31
CA VAL A 187 1.08 -13.18 -6.08
C VAL A 187 2.40 -13.18 -5.30
N CYS A 188 2.81 -12.04 -4.72
CA CYS A 188 4.04 -11.95 -3.92
C CYS A 188 4.00 -12.87 -2.70
N MET A 189 2.89 -12.87 -1.94
CA MET A 189 2.73 -13.76 -0.79
C MET A 189 2.78 -15.24 -1.20
N SER A 190 2.15 -15.58 -2.32
CA SER A 190 2.15 -16.94 -2.87
C SER A 190 3.54 -17.34 -3.37
N PHE A 191 4.28 -16.41 -3.98
CA PHE A 191 5.63 -16.63 -4.49
C PHE A 191 6.61 -17.01 -3.38
N VAL A 192 6.55 -16.30 -2.26
CA VAL A 192 7.40 -16.62 -1.10
C VAL A 192 7.04 -17.96 -0.47
N ALA A 193 5.78 -18.36 -0.55
CA ALA A 193 5.28 -19.61 0.04
C ALA A 193 5.56 -20.86 -0.83
N SER A 194 5.92 -20.71 -2.10
CA SER A 194 6.10 -21.82 -3.04
C SER A 194 7.52 -21.86 -3.63
N PRO A 195 8.18 -23.02 -3.66
CA PRO A 195 9.50 -23.17 -4.27
C PRO A 195 9.48 -23.25 -5.79
N LYS A 196 8.30 -23.32 -6.45
CA LYS A 196 8.18 -23.53 -7.90
C LYS A 196 7.96 -22.22 -8.65
N TYR A 197 9.03 -21.59 -9.11
CA TYR A 197 8.98 -20.29 -9.80
C TYR A 197 8.24 -20.32 -11.15
N LEU A 198 8.28 -21.44 -11.88
CA LEU A 198 7.67 -21.52 -13.22
C LEU A 198 6.16 -21.25 -13.20
N GLN A 199 5.45 -21.69 -12.17
CA GLN A 199 4.01 -21.45 -12.04
C GLN A 199 3.65 -19.96 -11.95
N PHE A 200 4.55 -19.12 -11.42
CA PHE A 200 4.33 -17.68 -11.31
C PHE A 200 4.52 -16.95 -12.64
N ILE A 201 5.32 -17.47 -13.55
CA ILE A 201 5.41 -16.96 -14.91
C ILE A 201 4.05 -17.14 -15.61
N ILE A 202 3.43 -18.31 -15.45
CA ILE A 202 2.10 -18.57 -16.02
C ILE A 202 1.05 -17.62 -15.40
N VAL A 203 1.08 -17.43 -14.08
CA VAL A 203 0.17 -16.50 -13.39
C VAL A 203 0.41 -15.07 -13.87
N ALA A 204 1.67 -14.63 -14.00
CA ALA A 204 2.01 -13.29 -14.47
C ALA A 204 1.48 -13.05 -15.90
N VAL A 205 1.67 -14.00 -16.81
CA VAL A 205 1.12 -13.93 -18.18
C VAL A 205 -0.41 -13.85 -18.14
N ALA A 206 -1.06 -14.69 -17.32
CA ALA A 206 -2.52 -14.67 -17.19
C ALA A 206 -3.05 -13.33 -16.65
N VAL A 207 -2.35 -12.73 -15.66
CA VAL A 207 -2.68 -11.41 -15.12
C VAL A 207 -2.54 -10.32 -16.17
N VAL A 208 -1.46 -10.33 -16.96
CA VAL A 208 -1.26 -9.36 -18.06
C VAL A 208 -2.36 -9.51 -19.12
N VAL A 209 -2.65 -10.73 -19.57
CA VAL A 209 -3.72 -10.99 -20.54
C VAL A 209 -5.08 -10.51 -19.99
N PHE A 210 -5.38 -10.81 -18.73
CA PHE A 210 -6.61 -10.34 -18.09
C PHE A 210 -6.68 -8.81 -18.01
N ALA A 211 -5.58 -8.14 -17.63
CA ALA A 211 -5.52 -6.69 -17.55
C ALA A 211 -5.74 -6.04 -18.92
N VAL A 212 -5.10 -6.54 -19.97
CA VAL A 212 -5.28 -6.06 -21.35
C VAL A 212 -6.72 -6.26 -21.81
N ALA A 213 -7.28 -7.47 -21.64
CA ALA A 213 -8.66 -7.77 -22.02
C ALA A 213 -9.66 -6.86 -21.27
N PHE A 214 -9.45 -6.66 -19.96
CA PHE A 214 -10.31 -5.83 -19.13
C PHE A 214 -10.28 -4.35 -19.53
N VAL A 215 -9.12 -3.86 -19.96
CA VAL A 215 -8.97 -2.49 -20.48
C VAL A 215 -9.66 -2.34 -21.83
N MET A 216 -9.50 -3.31 -22.73
CA MET A 216 -10.13 -3.29 -24.08
C MET A 216 -11.66 -3.31 -24.00
N LEU A 217 -12.23 -3.99 -23.01
CA LEU A 217 -13.68 -4.06 -22.80
C LEU A 217 -14.29 -2.80 -22.16
N ALA A 218 -13.49 -1.96 -21.52
CA ALA A 218 -13.96 -0.79 -20.80
C ALA A 218 -13.58 0.52 -21.55
N GLY A 219 -14.44 1.00 -22.44
CA GLY A 219 -14.20 2.14 -23.33
C GLY A 219 -13.73 3.44 -22.65
N TYR A 220 -14.13 3.72 -21.38
CA TYR A 220 -13.61 4.85 -20.59
C TYR A 220 -12.09 4.74 -20.31
N ARG A 221 -11.50 3.53 -20.35
CA ARG A 221 -10.09 3.30 -20.02
C ARG A 221 -9.18 3.34 -21.25
N SER A 222 -9.75 3.19 -22.44
CA SER A 222 -9.01 3.33 -23.70
C SER A 222 -8.45 4.73 -23.88
N THR A 223 -9.18 5.77 -23.43
CA THR A 223 -8.72 7.17 -23.47
C THR A 223 -7.46 7.41 -22.63
N ARG A 224 -7.29 6.72 -21.50
CA ARG A 224 -6.07 6.82 -20.68
C ARG A 224 -4.87 6.14 -21.32
N ILE A 225 -5.08 5.06 -22.05
CA ILE A 225 -4.02 4.37 -22.81
C ILE A 225 -3.63 5.20 -24.01
N GLU A 226 -4.60 5.76 -24.72
CA GLU A 226 -4.37 6.66 -25.85
C GLU A 226 -3.58 7.90 -25.40
N ALA A 227 -3.99 8.51 -24.26
CA ALA A 227 -3.28 9.59 -23.62
C ALA A 227 -1.84 9.24 -23.21
N TRP A 228 -1.60 7.98 -22.83
CA TRP A 228 -0.27 7.49 -22.46
C TRP A 228 0.62 7.22 -23.68
N LEU A 229 0.06 6.61 -24.74
CA LEU A 229 0.81 6.28 -25.98
C LEU A 229 1.06 7.51 -26.84
N HIS A 230 0.13 8.46 -26.86
CA HIS A 230 0.18 9.65 -27.73
C HIS A 230 -0.07 10.93 -26.92
N PRO A 231 0.82 11.28 -25.97
CA PRO A 231 0.63 12.43 -25.08
C PRO A 231 0.63 13.78 -25.83
N GLU A 232 1.11 13.83 -27.08
CA GLU A 232 1.19 15.06 -27.86
C GLU A 232 -0.12 15.39 -28.61
N THR A 233 -0.99 14.40 -28.84
CA THR A 233 -2.17 14.56 -29.71
C THR A 233 -3.49 14.44 -28.96
N ALA A 234 -3.52 13.81 -27.81
CA ALA A 234 -4.75 13.62 -27.04
C ALA A 234 -5.00 14.81 -26.13
N GLY A 235 -5.92 15.69 -26.51
CA GLY A 235 -6.31 16.89 -25.75
C GLY A 235 -7.15 16.60 -24.50
N THR A 236 -6.72 15.69 -23.64
CA THR A 236 -7.45 15.31 -22.41
C THR A 236 -6.74 15.82 -21.15
N ASP A 237 -7.51 16.04 -20.07
CA ASP A 237 -6.98 16.46 -18.75
C ASP A 237 -5.89 15.49 -18.24
N ALA A 238 -6.00 14.21 -18.59
CA ALA A 238 -5.02 13.18 -18.20
C ALA A 238 -3.63 13.38 -18.87
N VAL A 239 -3.63 13.83 -20.12
CA VAL A 239 -2.40 14.20 -20.86
C VAL A 239 -1.78 15.43 -20.23
N PHE A 240 -2.58 16.45 -19.97
CA PHE A 240 -2.11 17.68 -19.34
C PHE A 240 -1.44 17.39 -18.00
N GLN A 241 -2.07 16.59 -17.16
CA GLN A 241 -1.51 16.17 -15.86
C GLN A 241 -0.14 15.47 -16.03
N THR A 242 -0.05 14.52 -16.98
CA THR A 242 1.18 13.78 -17.24
C THR A 242 2.30 14.68 -17.75
N MET A 243 2.01 15.52 -18.74
CA MET A 243 3.00 16.44 -19.33
C MET A 243 3.53 17.44 -18.31
N MET A 244 2.63 18.07 -17.52
CA MET A 244 3.05 19.00 -16.46
C MET A 244 3.86 18.30 -15.38
N GLY A 245 3.53 17.04 -15.05
CA GLY A 245 4.33 16.20 -14.15
C GLY A 245 5.74 15.94 -14.69
N LEU A 246 5.88 15.61 -15.98
CA LEU A 246 7.18 15.41 -16.62
C LEU A 246 8.00 16.70 -16.69
N TYR A 247 7.35 17.84 -16.97
CA TYR A 247 8.02 19.15 -16.91
C TYR A 247 8.51 19.48 -15.49
N ALA A 248 7.72 19.15 -14.46
CA ALA A 248 8.16 19.32 -13.08
C ALA A 248 9.42 18.48 -12.79
N ILE A 249 9.41 17.18 -13.14
CA ILE A 249 10.57 16.29 -12.95
C ILE A 249 11.80 16.83 -13.71
N GLY A 250 11.65 17.18 -15.00
CA GLY A 250 12.75 17.65 -15.84
C GLY A 250 13.32 19.00 -15.40
N SER A 251 12.47 19.90 -14.88
CA SER A 251 12.89 21.22 -14.43
C SER A 251 13.64 21.24 -13.11
N GLY A 252 13.57 20.16 -12.30
CA GLY A 252 14.24 20.05 -11.01
C GLY A 252 15.75 19.88 -11.11
N GLY A 253 16.29 19.35 -12.21
CA GLY A 253 17.72 19.11 -12.37
C GLY A 253 18.30 18.19 -11.27
N LEU A 254 19.58 18.39 -10.92
CA LEU A 254 20.26 17.52 -9.95
C LEU A 254 19.87 17.84 -8.50
N PHE A 255 19.78 19.13 -8.13
CA PHE A 255 19.60 19.58 -6.74
C PHE A 255 18.25 20.25 -6.47
N GLY A 256 17.39 20.36 -7.48
CA GLY A 256 16.09 21.01 -7.35
C GLY A 256 16.15 22.53 -7.41
N LYS A 257 14.96 23.14 -7.40
CA LYS A 257 14.78 24.59 -7.35
C LYS A 257 14.81 25.16 -5.94
N GLY A 258 14.75 24.31 -4.94
CA GLY A 258 14.60 24.66 -3.53
C GLY A 258 13.23 24.31 -2.98
N LEU A 259 13.18 24.00 -1.68
CA LEU A 259 11.94 23.66 -0.99
C LEU A 259 10.96 24.87 -1.05
N GLY A 260 9.75 24.65 -1.52
CA GLY A 260 8.76 25.70 -1.66
C GLY A 260 8.81 26.46 -3.00
N GLU A 261 9.81 26.23 -3.85
CA GLU A 261 10.06 27.00 -5.08
C GLU A 261 9.57 26.31 -6.36
N SER A 262 8.78 25.24 -6.26
CA SER A 262 8.16 24.62 -7.43
C SER A 262 7.19 25.60 -8.11
N LEU A 263 7.32 25.80 -9.40
CA LEU A 263 6.38 26.58 -10.21
C LEU A 263 5.19 25.74 -10.66
N GLN A 264 5.40 24.45 -10.85
CA GLN A 264 4.34 23.57 -11.35
C GLN A 264 3.23 23.30 -10.33
N LYS A 265 3.49 23.42 -9.02
CA LYS A 265 2.47 23.34 -7.96
C LYS A 265 1.48 24.51 -7.95
N LEU A 266 1.78 25.62 -8.64
CA LEU A 266 0.93 26.80 -8.69
C LEU A 266 -0.29 26.64 -9.62
N GLY A 267 -0.83 25.42 -9.70
CA GLY A 267 -2.03 25.09 -10.46
C GLY A 267 -1.77 24.40 -11.81
N ASN A 268 -0.50 24.27 -12.22
CA ASN A 268 -0.15 23.61 -13.48
C ASN A 268 -0.22 22.08 -13.37
N VAL A 269 0.19 21.48 -12.23
CA VAL A 269 0.04 20.05 -11.98
C VAL A 269 -1.23 19.79 -11.18
N PRO A 270 -2.28 19.20 -11.78
CA PRO A 270 -3.48 18.77 -11.07
C PRO A 270 -3.12 17.73 -10.01
N GLU A 271 -3.84 17.71 -8.88
CA GLU A 271 -3.67 16.72 -7.80
C GLU A 271 -2.22 16.60 -7.29
N SER A 272 -1.46 17.73 -7.31
CA SER A 272 -0.06 17.81 -6.87
C SER A 272 0.17 17.32 -5.43
N GLN A 273 -0.86 17.37 -4.58
CA GLN A 273 -0.83 16.88 -3.20
C GLN A 273 -1.15 15.37 -3.06
N ASN A 274 -1.72 14.75 -4.08
CA ASN A 274 -2.17 13.36 -4.06
C ASN A 274 -1.19 12.44 -4.81
N ASP A 275 -1.57 11.95 -5.98
CA ASP A 275 -0.81 10.99 -6.77
C ASP A 275 0.40 11.58 -7.50
N MET A 276 0.43 12.92 -7.70
CA MET A 276 1.53 13.62 -8.38
C MET A 276 2.55 14.26 -7.42
N ILE A 277 2.51 13.99 -6.12
CA ILE A 277 3.41 14.64 -5.15
C ILE A 277 4.88 14.35 -5.44
N PHE A 278 5.22 13.17 -5.98
CA PHE A 278 6.59 12.82 -6.33
C PHE A 278 7.17 13.74 -7.40
N THR A 279 6.36 14.26 -8.33
CA THR A 279 6.83 15.22 -9.35
C THR A 279 7.27 16.54 -8.73
N ILE A 280 6.52 17.00 -7.70
CA ILE A 280 6.88 18.22 -6.96
C ILE A 280 8.13 17.99 -6.12
N ILE A 281 8.29 16.80 -5.51
CA ILE A 281 9.54 16.42 -4.82
C ILE A 281 10.73 16.49 -5.78
N CYS A 282 10.58 15.97 -6.99
CA CYS A 282 11.63 16.06 -8.03
C CYS A 282 11.92 17.50 -8.44
N GLU A 283 10.90 18.37 -8.56
CA GLU A 283 11.11 19.77 -8.91
C GLU A 283 11.82 20.55 -7.79
N GLU A 284 11.40 20.36 -6.53
CA GLU A 284 11.94 21.12 -5.40
C GLU A 284 13.28 20.60 -4.90
N LEU A 285 13.49 19.29 -4.84
CA LEU A 285 14.69 18.64 -4.28
C LEU A 285 15.58 18.00 -5.34
N GLY A 286 15.17 18.02 -6.59
CA GLY A 286 15.93 17.47 -7.72
C GLY A 286 16.04 15.95 -7.72
N LEU A 287 16.93 15.46 -8.58
CA LEU A 287 17.27 14.04 -8.68
C LEU A 287 17.82 13.50 -7.34
N PHE A 288 18.62 14.31 -6.64
CA PHE A 288 19.18 13.92 -5.35
C PHE A 288 18.07 13.63 -4.32
N GLY A 289 17.10 14.53 -4.17
CA GLY A 289 15.96 14.31 -3.27
C GLY A 289 15.11 13.11 -3.64
N ALA A 290 14.87 12.90 -4.95
CA ALA A 290 14.14 11.74 -5.45
C ALA A 290 14.86 10.41 -5.12
N ILE A 291 16.19 10.35 -5.33
CA ILE A 291 16.99 9.16 -5.01
C ILE A 291 16.99 8.92 -3.49
N CYS A 292 17.18 9.95 -2.67
CA CYS A 292 17.13 9.81 -1.21
C CYS A 292 15.78 9.24 -0.74
N LEU A 293 14.66 9.70 -1.30
CA LEU A 293 13.34 9.18 -0.96
C LEU A 293 13.17 7.71 -1.39
N ILE A 294 13.63 7.35 -2.59
CA ILE A 294 13.60 5.95 -3.07
C ILE A 294 14.44 5.06 -2.14
N LEU A 295 15.64 5.52 -1.74
CA LEU A 295 16.49 4.77 -0.80
C LEU A 295 15.83 4.60 0.57
N LEU A 296 15.06 5.58 1.06
CA LEU A 296 14.29 5.44 2.29
C LEU A 296 13.20 4.36 2.16
N PHE A 297 12.51 4.28 1.03
CA PHE A 297 11.56 3.19 0.79
C PHE A 297 12.26 1.83 0.66
N ILE A 298 13.40 1.76 0.01
CA ILE A 298 14.22 0.52 -0.05
C ILE A 298 14.63 0.10 1.37
N LEU A 299 15.07 1.04 2.19
CA LEU A 299 15.43 0.78 3.59
C LEU A 299 14.23 0.28 4.41
N LEU A 300 13.04 0.85 4.21
CA LEU A 300 11.78 0.40 4.83
C LEU A 300 11.47 -1.05 4.45
N ILE A 301 11.52 -1.35 3.14
CA ILE A 301 11.25 -2.70 2.59
C ILE A 301 12.28 -3.69 3.11
N TRP A 302 13.56 -3.32 3.10
CA TRP A 302 14.64 -4.16 3.64
C TRP A 302 14.44 -4.45 5.13
N ARG A 303 14.02 -3.45 5.92
CA ARG A 303 13.76 -3.65 7.34
C ARG A 303 12.59 -4.60 7.58
N MET A 304 11.53 -4.48 6.78
CA MET A 304 10.41 -5.43 6.81
C MET A 304 10.85 -6.85 6.43
N MET A 305 11.73 -7.00 5.42
CA MET A 305 12.27 -8.31 5.03
C MET A 305 13.05 -8.95 6.19
N VAL A 306 13.85 -8.16 6.92
CA VAL A 306 14.55 -8.66 8.13
C VAL A 306 13.57 -9.16 9.17
N ILE A 307 12.47 -8.44 9.43
CA ILE A 307 11.42 -8.88 10.36
C ILE A 307 10.74 -10.16 9.86
N ALA A 308 10.41 -10.24 8.57
CA ALA A 308 9.77 -11.42 7.97
C ALA A 308 10.62 -12.68 8.10
N ASN A 309 11.94 -12.57 7.83
CA ASN A 309 12.87 -13.70 7.90
C ASN A 309 13.11 -14.18 9.34
N ASN A 310 12.96 -13.30 10.33
CA ASN A 310 13.13 -13.63 11.74
C ASN A 310 11.80 -13.86 12.48
N ALA A 311 10.69 -13.87 11.76
CA ALA A 311 9.37 -14.09 12.35
C ALA A 311 9.28 -15.49 12.99
N ARG A 312 8.58 -15.58 14.11
CA ARG A 312 8.50 -16.82 14.92
C ARG A 312 7.75 -17.96 14.22
N ASP A 313 6.84 -17.64 13.30
CA ASP A 313 6.02 -18.60 12.57
C ASP A 313 5.74 -18.11 11.15
N LEU A 314 5.31 -19.04 10.29
CA LEU A 314 5.00 -18.76 8.88
C LEU A 314 3.93 -17.72 8.72
N TYR A 315 2.90 -17.72 9.57
CA TYR A 315 1.80 -16.75 9.52
C TYR A 315 2.32 -15.32 9.73
N GLY A 316 3.16 -15.10 10.75
CA GLY A 316 3.78 -13.79 11.01
C GLY A 316 4.68 -13.33 9.86
N SER A 317 5.51 -14.24 9.32
CA SER A 317 6.34 -13.95 8.15
C SER A 317 5.49 -13.50 6.96
N LEU A 318 4.42 -14.22 6.64
CA LEU A 318 3.52 -13.91 5.54
C LEU A 318 2.75 -12.60 5.74
N LEU A 319 2.37 -12.25 6.98
CA LEU A 319 1.78 -10.94 7.27
C LEU A 319 2.71 -9.80 6.90
N VAL A 320 3.98 -9.90 7.33
CA VAL A 320 4.98 -8.87 7.03
C VAL A 320 5.27 -8.80 5.54
N ILE A 321 5.38 -9.95 4.86
CA ILE A 321 5.55 -10.00 3.40
C ILE A 321 4.37 -9.37 2.69
N GLY A 322 3.14 -9.59 3.14
CA GLY A 322 1.95 -8.98 2.56
C GLY A 322 1.97 -7.46 2.66
N VAL A 323 2.26 -6.90 3.84
CA VAL A 323 2.38 -5.46 4.05
C VAL A 323 3.56 -4.88 3.25
N MET A 324 4.70 -5.54 3.28
CA MET A 324 5.88 -5.15 2.50
C MET A 324 5.57 -5.09 1.00
N SER A 325 4.90 -6.12 0.48
CA SER A 325 4.50 -6.18 -0.94
C SER A 325 3.51 -5.08 -1.28
N HIS A 326 2.53 -4.79 -0.41
CA HIS A 326 1.60 -3.68 -0.60
C HIS A 326 2.34 -2.36 -0.77
N ILE A 327 3.20 -1.98 0.18
CA ILE A 327 3.94 -0.73 0.14
C ILE A 327 4.87 -0.68 -1.08
N ALA A 328 5.62 -1.76 -1.35
CA ALA A 328 6.54 -1.82 -2.48
C ALA A 328 5.83 -1.63 -3.82
N ILE A 329 4.74 -2.37 -4.07
CA ILE A 329 3.96 -2.27 -5.31
C ILE A 329 3.38 -0.86 -5.46
N GLN A 330 2.85 -0.28 -4.38
CA GLN A 330 2.24 1.05 -4.42
C GLN A 330 3.29 2.14 -4.73
N VAL A 331 4.49 2.07 -4.16
CA VAL A 331 5.61 2.97 -4.47
C VAL A 331 6.05 2.82 -5.93
N ILE A 332 6.26 1.58 -6.39
CA ILE A 332 6.67 1.30 -7.77
C ILE A 332 5.62 1.83 -8.76
N LEU A 333 4.34 1.55 -8.52
CA LEU A 333 3.26 2.02 -9.38
C LEU A 333 3.16 3.54 -9.42
N ASN A 334 3.28 4.24 -8.28
CA ASN A 334 3.25 5.70 -8.26
C ASN A 334 4.41 6.27 -9.08
N ILE A 335 5.65 5.84 -8.81
CA ILE A 335 6.83 6.34 -9.54
C ILE A 335 6.72 6.03 -11.03
N ALA A 336 6.30 4.82 -11.41
CA ALA A 336 6.14 4.44 -12.82
C ALA A 336 5.07 5.26 -13.54
N VAL A 337 4.00 5.64 -12.86
CA VAL A 337 2.96 6.51 -13.41
C VAL A 337 3.44 7.93 -13.61
N VAL A 338 4.07 8.54 -12.60
CA VAL A 338 4.50 9.95 -12.68
C VAL A 338 5.68 10.14 -13.64
N THR A 339 6.46 9.09 -13.91
CA THR A 339 7.49 9.05 -14.95
C THR A 339 6.98 8.67 -16.33
N ASN A 340 5.66 8.54 -16.50
CA ASN A 340 5.00 8.08 -17.73
C ASN A 340 5.46 6.71 -18.22
N SER A 341 6.03 5.87 -17.37
CA SER A 341 6.36 4.47 -17.68
C SER A 341 5.11 3.59 -17.71
N LEU A 342 4.06 4.00 -16.99
CA LEU A 342 2.73 3.38 -16.96
C LEU A 342 1.63 4.43 -17.15
N PRO A 343 0.45 4.04 -17.68
CA PRO A 343 -0.70 4.94 -17.77
C PRO A 343 -1.11 5.50 -16.40
N ASN A 344 -1.67 6.71 -16.38
CA ASN A 344 -2.12 7.36 -15.15
C ASN A 344 -3.20 6.52 -14.42
N THR A 345 -2.91 6.16 -13.16
CA THR A 345 -3.73 5.25 -12.34
C THR A 345 -4.28 5.89 -11.07
N GLY A 346 -3.80 7.05 -10.65
CA GLY A 346 -4.22 7.71 -9.42
C GLY A 346 -3.79 6.99 -8.13
N VAL A 347 -2.67 6.28 -8.15
CA VAL A 347 -2.10 5.60 -6.98
C VAL A 347 -1.26 6.60 -6.19
N ILE A 348 -1.58 6.77 -4.91
CA ILE A 348 -0.86 7.67 -4.00
C ILE A 348 0.47 7.07 -3.52
N LEU A 349 1.45 7.93 -3.19
CA LEU A 349 2.72 7.51 -2.60
C LEU A 349 2.55 7.26 -1.09
N PRO A 350 2.83 6.04 -0.56
CA PRO A 350 2.61 5.71 0.84
C PRO A 350 3.31 6.67 1.81
N PHE A 351 2.66 7.07 2.89
CA PHE A 351 3.13 7.97 3.94
C PHE A 351 3.40 9.42 3.52
N ILE A 352 3.58 9.69 2.22
CA ILE A 352 3.97 11.01 1.69
C ILE A 352 2.74 11.77 1.17
N SER A 353 1.97 11.14 0.27
CA SER A 353 0.81 11.77 -0.37
C SER A 353 -0.34 12.06 0.60
N TYR A 354 -1.16 13.04 0.27
CA TYR A 354 -2.46 13.20 0.89
C TYR A 354 -3.37 12.03 0.46
N GLY A 355 -3.67 11.16 1.39
CA GLY A 355 -4.46 9.96 1.13
C GLY A 355 -5.79 9.90 1.90
N GLY A 356 -6.22 11.00 2.53
CA GLY A 356 -7.41 10.97 3.39
C GLY A 356 -7.29 9.87 4.45
N THR A 357 -8.22 8.92 4.44
CA THR A 357 -8.20 7.79 5.40
C THR A 357 -7.20 6.68 5.07
N SER A 358 -6.57 6.68 3.90
CA SER A 358 -5.60 5.65 3.50
C SER A 358 -4.40 5.58 4.46
N ILE A 359 -3.94 6.73 5.00
CA ILE A 359 -2.85 6.79 5.96
C ILE A 359 -3.17 6.02 7.25
N ILE A 360 -4.43 6.00 7.68
CA ILE A 360 -4.89 5.28 8.88
C ILE A 360 -4.69 3.77 8.68
N PHE A 361 -5.03 3.26 7.49
CA PHE A 361 -4.86 1.85 7.15
C PHE A 361 -3.39 1.46 6.99
N LEU A 362 -2.57 2.32 6.35
CA LEU A 362 -1.13 2.11 6.28
C LEU A 362 -0.49 2.05 7.67
N MET A 363 -0.88 2.95 8.59
CA MET A 363 -0.39 2.91 9.97
C MET A 363 -0.88 1.65 10.71
N ALA A 364 -2.09 1.18 10.46
CA ALA A 364 -2.58 -0.09 10.98
C ALA A 364 -1.72 -1.28 10.49
N GLU A 365 -1.35 -1.30 9.22
CA GLU A 365 -0.44 -2.31 8.66
C GLU A 365 0.94 -2.28 9.32
N ILE A 366 1.51 -1.09 9.54
CA ILE A 366 2.75 -0.96 10.32
C ILE A 366 2.57 -1.50 11.74
N GLY A 367 1.42 -1.25 12.38
CA GLY A 367 1.09 -1.84 13.67
C GLY A 367 1.12 -3.37 13.68
N LEU A 368 0.61 -4.02 12.61
CA LEU A 368 0.71 -5.48 12.44
C LEU A 368 2.16 -5.94 12.32
N VAL A 369 2.99 -5.26 11.51
CA VAL A 369 4.41 -5.57 11.36
C VAL A 369 5.16 -5.44 12.69
N LEU A 370 4.89 -4.38 13.46
CA LEU A 370 5.46 -4.17 14.79
C LEU A 370 5.01 -5.25 15.80
N SER A 371 3.77 -5.75 15.69
CA SER A 371 3.31 -6.89 16.49
C SER A 371 4.10 -8.16 16.19
N VAL A 372 4.39 -8.43 14.91
CA VAL A 372 5.23 -9.56 14.51
C VAL A 372 6.65 -9.39 15.04
N SER A 373 7.24 -8.18 14.95
CA SER A 373 8.59 -7.92 15.48
C SER A 373 8.70 -8.21 16.97
N ARG A 374 7.67 -7.88 17.76
CA ARG A 374 7.61 -8.22 19.20
C ARG A 374 7.55 -9.73 19.48
N GLY A 375 7.09 -10.53 18.52
CA GLY A 375 7.12 -11.97 18.58
C GLY A 375 8.52 -12.57 18.43
N ILE A 376 9.46 -11.83 17.85
CA ILE A 376 10.85 -12.25 17.68
C ILE A 376 11.53 -12.25 19.06
N ARG A 377 12.25 -13.33 19.36
CA ARG A 377 13.05 -13.45 20.58
C ARG A 377 14.51 -13.47 20.19
N LEU A 378 15.27 -12.54 20.71
CA LEU A 378 16.73 -12.60 20.61
C LEU A 378 17.20 -13.72 21.55
N GLU A 379 17.80 -14.76 21.00
CA GLU A 379 18.59 -15.70 21.78
C GLU A 379 19.79 -14.90 22.30
N ASN A 380 20.00 -14.92 23.62
CA ASN A 380 21.20 -14.29 24.20
C ASN A 380 22.42 -14.93 23.53
N VAL A 381 23.16 -14.14 22.74
CA VAL A 381 24.46 -14.47 22.21
C VAL A 381 25.46 -14.40 23.36
#